data_928976cd5c5fb7592224402b3e3b0ea6
#
_entry.id   928976cd5c5fb7592224402b3e3b0ea6
#
_cell.length_a   1.000
_cell.length_b   1.000
_cell.length_c   1.000
_cell.angle_alpha   90.00
_cell.angle_beta   90.00
_cell.angle_gamma   90.00
#
_symmetry.space_group_name_H-M   'P 1'
#
loop_
_entity.id
_entity.type
_entity.pdbx_description
1 polymer ?
#
loop_
_entity_poly.entity_id
_entity_poly.type
_entity_poly.pdbx_seq_one_letter_code
_entity_poly.pdbx_strand_id
1 'polypeptide(L)'
;VAQGLATGDYSTFFVLGGDKRICAFFRGHLEPDEYEKLVRVIGTKYNNALLGIESNADGNWVNTSIVNAGYPNIFLRTSFDDITKTMTNSYGWRTDVNTRKNMLDGARVHFNSLDELNCKLLLQEMMIFIRNKRGRPEAALGRDNHDDLIIAWAIAIAILGNAKEKELLVPKMNFMQLLYSKR
;
A
#
# COMPACT_ATOMS: atom_id res chain seq x y z
N VAL A 1 -7.32 -4.47 -3.61
CA VAL A 1 -7.31 -5.78 -4.30
C VAL A 1 -8.56 -5.85 -5.18
N ALA A 2 -8.38 -6.16 -6.45
CA ALA A 2 -9.45 -6.35 -7.42
C ALA A 2 -9.64 -7.83 -7.75
N GLN A 3 -10.70 -8.15 -8.50
CA GLN A 3 -11.10 -9.52 -8.82
C GLN A 3 -10.45 -10.08 -10.10
N GLY A 4 -9.38 -9.48 -10.59
CA GLY A 4 -8.67 -9.93 -11.80
C GLY A 4 -9.42 -9.73 -13.12
N LEU A 5 -10.61 -9.14 -13.10
CA LEU A 5 -11.42 -8.94 -14.32
C LEU A 5 -10.77 -7.94 -15.27
N ALA A 6 -10.64 -8.28 -16.54
CA ALA A 6 -9.99 -7.44 -17.56
C ALA A 6 -10.61 -6.03 -17.76
N THR A 7 -11.85 -5.83 -17.31
CA THR A 7 -12.59 -4.55 -17.39
C THR A 7 -12.91 -3.96 -16.03
N GLY A 8 -12.39 -4.53 -14.95
CA GLY A 8 -12.61 -4.10 -13.56
C GLY A 8 -11.51 -3.18 -13.04
N ASP A 9 -11.57 -2.92 -11.74
CA ASP A 9 -10.54 -2.19 -11.02
C ASP A 9 -9.20 -2.95 -11.04
N TYR A 10 -8.11 -2.22 -10.83
CA TYR A 10 -6.77 -2.81 -10.80
C TYR A 10 -6.40 -3.27 -9.39
N SER A 11 -5.70 -4.39 -9.31
CA SER A 11 -4.91 -4.72 -8.14
C SER A 11 -3.63 -3.87 -8.16
N THR A 12 -3.39 -3.11 -7.09
CA THR A 12 -2.29 -2.14 -7.01
C THR A 12 -1.56 -2.25 -5.69
N PHE A 13 -0.26 -1.93 -5.69
CA PHE A 13 0.48 -1.68 -4.46
C PHE A 13 1.60 -0.65 -4.68
N PHE A 14 2.03 -0.05 -3.56
CA PHE A 14 3.26 0.74 -3.48
C PHE A 14 4.20 0.17 -2.43
N VAL A 15 5.49 0.26 -2.71
CA VAL A 15 6.56 0.08 -1.73
C VAL A 15 7.17 1.45 -1.48
N LEU A 16 7.12 1.90 -0.24
CA LEU A 16 7.71 3.16 0.18
C LEU A 16 8.95 2.91 1.03
N GLY A 17 9.99 3.71 0.82
CA GLY A 17 11.11 3.81 1.75
C GLY A 17 10.72 4.52 3.04
N GLY A 18 11.57 4.45 4.06
CA GLY A 18 11.37 5.20 5.33
C GLY A 18 11.30 6.72 5.14
N ASP A 19 11.89 7.22 4.08
CA ASP A 19 11.85 8.61 3.62
C ASP A 19 10.59 8.94 2.78
N LYS A 20 9.64 8.02 2.69
CA LYS A 20 8.39 8.11 1.95
C LYS A 20 8.52 8.12 0.42
N ARG A 21 9.72 7.96 -0.13
CA ARG A 21 9.90 7.84 -1.59
C ARG A 21 9.36 6.52 -2.09
N ILE A 22 8.82 6.54 -3.32
CA ILE A 22 8.35 5.36 -4.01
C ILE A 22 9.56 4.54 -4.46
N CYS A 23 9.72 3.32 -3.91
CA CYS A 23 10.76 2.36 -4.28
C CYS A 23 10.29 1.41 -5.38
N ALA A 24 9.02 1.04 -5.35
CA ALA A 24 8.37 0.21 -6.37
C ALA A 24 6.86 0.42 -6.35
N PHE A 25 6.21 0.08 -7.44
CA PHE A 25 4.75 0.01 -7.51
C PHE A 25 4.32 -1.06 -8.51
N PHE A 26 3.08 -1.49 -8.39
CA PHE A 26 2.43 -2.39 -9.32
C PHE A 26 1.01 -1.91 -9.61
N ARG A 27 0.56 -2.11 -10.86
CA ARG A 27 -0.83 -1.96 -11.31
C ARG A 27 -1.11 -3.01 -12.36
N GLY A 28 -2.09 -3.84 -12.13
CA GLY A 28 -2.46 -4.89 -13.07
C GLY A 28 -3.73 -5.64 -12.64
N HIS A 29 -4.24 -6.47 -13.54
CA HIS A 29 -5.35 -7.38 -13.24
C HIS A 29 -4.74 -8.71 -12.80
N LEU A 30 -4.86 -9.04 -11.51
CA LEU A 30 -4.44 -10.30 -10.92
C LEU A 30 -5.58 -10.87 -10.09
N GLU A 31 -5.77 -12.18 -10.17
CA GLU A 31 -6.61 -12.88 -9.22
C GLU A 31 -6.06 -12.73 -7.79
N PRO A 32 -6.91 -12.75 -6.75
CA PRO A 32 -6.50 -12.53 -5.38
C PRO A 32 -5.36 -13.42 -4.89
N ASP A 33 -5.29 -14.68 -5.35
CA ASP A 33 -4.22 -15.63 -4.97
C ASP A 33 -2.88 -15.31 -5.66
N GLU A 34 -2.90 -14.82 -6.89
CA GLU A 34 -1.71 -14.35 -7.61
C GLU A 34 -1.19 -13.06 -6.98
N TYR A 35 -2.11 -12.15 -6.65
CA TYR A 35 -1.77 -10.90 -5.97
C TYR A 35 -1.16 -11.15 -4.58
N GLU A 36 -1.71 -12.10 -3.80
CA GLU A 36 -1.15 -12.53 -2.52
C GLU A 36 0.32 -12.96 -2.65
N LYS A 37 0.58 -13.90 -3.58
CA LYS A 37 1.92 -14.42 -3.83
C LYS A 37 2.90 -13.30 -4.21
N LEU A 38 2.46 -12.41 -5.11
CA LEU A 38 3.28 -11.28 -5.57
C LEU A 38 3.62 -10.34 -4.41
N VAL A 39 2.63 -9.91 -3.63
CA VAL A 39 2.83 -8.95 -2.52
C VAL A 39 3.73 -9.56 -1.44
N ARG A 40 3.56 -10.84 -1.11
CA ARG A 40 4.38 -11.55 -0.14
C ARG A 40 5.84 -11.67 -0.62
N VAL A 41 6.08 -12.00 -1.88
CA VAL A 41 7.44 -12.07 -2.45
C VAL A 41 8.10 -10.69 -2.46
N ILE A 42 7.38 -9.66 -2.89
CA ILE A 42 7.91 -8.29 -2.92
C ILE A 42 8.18 -7.80 -1.50
N GLY A 43 7.24 -7.96 -0.58
CA GLY A 43 7.43 -7.59 0.82
C GLY A 43 8.67 -8.24 1.44
N THR A 44 8.91 -9.52 1.15
CA THR A 44 10.11 -10.24 1.61
C THR A 44 11.38 -9.64 1.02
N LYS A 45 11.39 -9.33 -0.29
CA LYS A 45 12.54 -8.69 -0.95
C LYS A 45 12.86 -7.30 -0.38
N TYR A 46 11.86 -6.58 0.07
CA TYR A 46 12.02 -5.29 0.76
C TYR A 46 12.14 -5.47 2.28
N ASN A 47 12.93 -6.44 2.71
CA ASN A 47 13.30 -6.69 4.10
C ASN A 47 12.10 -6.96 5.02
N ASN A 48 11.15 -7.79 4.56
CA ASN A 48 9.88 -8.03 5.23
C ASN A 48 9.16 -6.72 5.54
N ALA A 49 8.92 -5.91 4.52
CA ALA A 49 8.22 -4.64 4.63
C ALA A 49 6.87 -4.80 5.34
N LEU A 50 6.41 -3.76 6.03
CA LEU A 50 5.07 -3.75 6.61
C LEU A 50 4.02 -3.81 5.50
N LEU A 51 3.22 -4.87 5.48
CA LEU A 51 2.12 -5.03 4.52
C LEU A 51 0.83 -4.46 5.09
N GLY A 52 0.26 -3.45 4.42
CA GLY A 52 -1.05 -2.88 4.75
C GLY A 52 -2.02 -3.06 3.60
N ILE A 53 -2.64 -4.23 3.52
CA ILE A 53 -3.62 -4.54 2.48
C ILE A 53 -4.99 -4.07 2.93
N GLU A 54 -5.73 -3.43 2.03
CA GLU A 54 -7.09 -3.02 2.29
C GLU A 54 -7.97 -4.24 2.59
N SER A 55 -8.65 -4.23 3.73
CA SER A 55 -9.44 -5.36 4.23
C SER A 55 -10.90 -5.36 3.76
N ASN A 56 -11.20 -4.68 2.65
CA ASN A 56 -12.51 -4.68 2.02
C ASN A 56 -12.58 -5.78 0.95
N ALA A 57 -13.77 -6.37 0.74
CA ALA A 57 -13.99 -7.43 -0.24
C ALA A 57 -12.90 -8.53 -0.19
N ASP A 58 -12.26 -8.82 -1.32
CA ASP A 58 -11.26 -9.90 -1.45
C ASP A 58 -9.97 -9.64 -0.63
N GLY A 59 -9.73 -8.39 -0.22
CA GLY A 59 -8.58 -8.05 0.63
C GLY A 59 -8.60 -8.76 2.00
N ASN A 60 -9.76 -9.13 2.53
CA ASN A 60 -9.84 -9.93 3.75
C ASN A 60 -9.26 -11.34 3.55
N TRP A 61 -9.56 -11.96 2.40
CA TRP A 61 -8.99 -13.26 2.07
C TRP A 61 -7.47 -13.17 1.89
N VAL A 62 -7.00 -12.15 1.16
CA VAL A 62 -5.56 -11.92 0.94
C VAL A 62 -4.82 -11.73 2.27
N ASN A 63 -5.34 -10.90 3.18
CA ASN A 63 -4.75 -10.72 4.51
C ASN A 63 -4.66 -12.05 5.27
N THR A 64 -5.75 -12.84 5.28
CA THR A 64 -5.78 -14.14 5.95
C THR A 64 -4.77 -15.10 5.36
N SER A 65 -4.68 -15.17 4.02
CA SER A 65 -3.73 -16.03 3.32
C SER A 65 -2.28 -15.68 3.65
N ILE A 66 -1.92 -14.39 3.66
CA ILE A 66 -0.58 -13.90 4.01
C ILE A 66 -0.22 -14.26 5.47
N VAL A 67 -1.18 -14.12 6.41
CA VAL A 67 -0.98 -14.53 7.81
C VAL A 67 -0.72 -16.03 7.90
N ASN A 68 -1.55 -16.84 7.24
CA ASN A 68 -1.41 -18.31 7.21
C ASN A 68 -0.10 -18.77 6.57
N ALA A 69 0.41 -18.00 5.59
CA ALA A 69 1.72 -18.24 4.99
C ALA A 69 2.90 -17.83 5.89
N GLY A 70 2.64 -17.31 7.10
CA GLY A 70 3.66 -16.95 8.09
C GLY A 70 4.43 -15.67 7.77
N TYR A 71 3.88 -14.76 6.98
CA TYR A 71 4.55 -13.48 6.73
C TYR A 71 4.64 -12.65 8.02
N PRO A 72 5.83 -12.13 8.40
CA PRO A 72 6.06 -11.68 9.77
C PRO A 72 5.60 -10.25 10.08
N ASN A 73 5.23 -9.44 9.08
CA ASN A 73 5.06 -8.00 9.26
C ASN A 73 3.83 -7.46 8.53
N ILE A 74 2.65 -7.71 9.11
CA ILE A 74 1.35 -7.27 8.58
C ILE A 74 0.80 -6.17 9.48
N PHE A 75 0.20 -5.16 8.86
CA PHE A 75 -0.47 -4.08 9.58
C PHE A 75 -1.65 -4.62 10.39
N LEU A 76 -1.60 -4.37 11.69
CA LEU A 76 -2.61 -4.79 12.65
C LEU A 76 -3.40 -3.55 13.10
N ARG A 77 -4.68 -3.56 12.80
CA ARG A 77 -5.62 -2.54 13.26
C ARG A 77 -6.25 -2.98 14.57
N THR A 78 -6.20 -2.11 15.56
CA THR A 78 -6.94 -2.28 16.82
C THR A 78 -8.22 -1.45 16.76
N SER A 79 -9.35 -2.05 17.06
CA SER A 79 -10.66 -1.39 17.14
C SER A 79 -11.35 -1.75 18.46
N PHE A 80 -12.07 -0.77 19.02
CA PHE A 80 -12.91 -1.01 20.21
C PHE A 80 -14.30 -1.47 19.76
N ASP A 81 -14.76 -2.57 20.30
CA ASP A 81 -16.11 -3.08 20.08
C ASP A 81 -17.02 -2.54 21.19
N ASP A 82 -17.95 -1.66 20.81
CA ASP A 82 -18.86 -1.02 21.75
C ASP A 82 -19.89 -1.98 22.37
N ILE A 83 -20.15 -3.11 21.74
CA ILE A 83 -21.10 -4.12 22.23
C ILE A 83 -20.44 -4.99 23.29
N THR A 84 -19.29 -5.57 22.95
CA THR A 84 -18.55 -6.47 23.85
C THR A 84 -17.66 -5.74 24.84
N LYS A 85 -17.46 -4.40 24.65
CA LYS A 85 -16.54 -3.56 25.44
C LYS A 85 -15.10 -4.09 25.43
N THR A 86 -14.69 -4.74 24.35
CA THR A 86 -13.36 -5.32 24.18
C THR A 86 -12.60 -4.67 23.03
N MET A 87 -11.27 -4.71 23.13
CA MET A 87 -10.38 -4.35 22.02
C MET A 87 -10.23 -5.56 21.11
N THR A 88 -10.52 -5.37 19.83
CA THR A 88 -10.34 -6.41 18.81
C THR A 88 -9.23 -6.02 17.84
N ASN A 89 -8.42 -7.01 17.46
CA ASN A 89 -7.36 -6.84 16.48
C ASN A 89 -7.76 -7.49 15.16
N SER A 90 -7.54 -6.77 14.06
CA SER A 90 -7.82 -7.25 12.71
C SER A 90 -6.67 -6.90 11.78
N TYR A 91 -6.31 -7.80 10.89
CA TYR A 91 -5.28 -7.56 9.90
C TYR A 91 -5.76 -6.65 8.77
N GLY A 92 -4.83 -5.86 8.27
CA GLY A 92 -5.05 -5.00 7.11
C GLY A 92 -5.69 -3.64 7.41
N TRP A 93 -5.67 -2.78 6.42
CA TRP A 93 -6.28 -1.45 6.46
C TRP A 93 -7.78 -1.52 6.18
N ARG A 94 -8.61 -0.83 6.94
CA ARG A 94 -10.03 -0.69 6.64
C ARG A 94 -10.34 0.71 6.16
N THR A 95 -10.89 0.81 4.95
CA THR A 95 -11.38 2.06 4.40
C THR A 95 -12.86 2.24 4.75
N ASP A 96 -13.14 3.23 5.58
CA ASP A 96 -14.46 3.77 5.87
C ASP A 96 -14.47 5.28 5.59
N VAL A 97 -15.56 5.98 5.88
CA VAL A 97 -15.69 7.42 5.60
C VAL A 97 -14.59 8.23 6.29
N ASN A 98 -14.26 7.90 7.54
CA ASN A 98 -13.29 8.64 8.34
C ASN A 98 -11.85 8.29 7.95
N THR A 99 -11.55 7.00 7.84
CA THR A 99 -10.21 6.54 7.46
C THR A 99 -9.86 6.95 6.04
N ARG A 100 -10.83 6.91 5.08
CA ARG A 100 -10.63 7.42 3.71
C ARG A 100 -10.28 8.89 3.71
N LYS A 101 -11.02 9.71 4.47
CA LYS A 101 -10.73 11.14 4.57
C LYS A 101 -9.33 11.38 5.12
N ASN A 102 -8.99 10.76 6.24
CA ASN A 102 -7.73 10.98 6.93
C ASN A 102 -6.52 10.53 6.08
N MET A 103 -6.58 9.36 5.43
CA MET A 103 -5.49 8.89 4.57
C MET A 103 -5.29 9.78 3.34
N LEU A 104 -6.37 10.26 2.71
CA LEU A 104 -6.27 11.17 1.56
C LEU A 104 -5.74 12.55 1.95
N ASP A 105 -6.15 13.08 3.11
CA ASP A 105 -5.61 14.34 3.63
C ASP A 105 -4.11 14.19 3.96
N GLY A 106 -3.68 13.08 4.57
CA GLY A 106 -2.28 12.77 4.83
C GLY A 106 -1.47 12.62 3.54
N ALA A 107 -2.00 11.91 2.55
CA ALA A 107 -1.39 11.77 1.24
C ALA A 107 -1.22 13.12 0.53
N ARG A 108 -2.23 14.00 0.59
CA ARG A 108 -2.17 15.35 0.03
C ARG A 108 -1.10 16.21 0.71
N VAL A 109 -1.01 16.16 2.03
CA VAL A 109 0.04 16.89 2.77
C VAL A 109 1.42 16.39 2.34
N HIS A 110 1.59 15.08 2.22
CA HIS A 110 2.84 14.50 1.76
C HIS A 110 3.14 14.92 0.31
N PHE A 111 2.18 14.83 -0.62
CA PHE A 111 2.35 15.26 -2.00
C PHE A 111 2.84 16.69 -2.11
N ASN A 112 2.27 17.62 -1.33
CA ASN A 112 2.66 19.02 -1.31
C ASN A 112 4.08 19.26 -0.75
N SER A 113 4.66 18.27 -0.05
CA SER A 113 6.02 18.34 0.49
C SER A 113 7.07 17.67 -0.40
N LEU A 114 6.66 17.08 -1.53
CA LEU A 114 7.57 16.44 -2.46
C LEU A 114 8.17 17.44 -3.44
N ASP A 115 9.48 17.36 -3.63
CA ASP A 115 10.15 18.06 -4.74
C ASP A 115 9.90 17.34 -6.08
N GLU A 116 9.72 16.02 -6.03
CA GLU A 116 9.57 15.17 -7.21
C GLU A 116 8.70 13.93 -6.91
N LEU A 117 7.82 13.56 -7.84
CA LEU A 117 7.04 12.32 -7.79
C LEU A 117 7.32 11.46 -9.02
N ASN A 118 8.13 10.42 -8.85
CA ASN A 118 8.60 9.53 -9.92
C ASN A 118 7.61 8.39 -10.23
N CYS A 119 6.32 8.71 -10.41
CA CYS A 119 5.31 7.74 -10.83
C CYS A 119 4.29 8.38 -11.78
N LYS A 120 4.52 8.24 -13.09
CA LYS A 120 3.67 8.83 -14.12
C LYS A 120 2.21 8.35 -14.03
N LEU A 121 1.98 7.07 -13.75
CA LEU A 121 0.63 6.51 -13.65
C LEU A 121 -0.14 7.10 -12.47
N LEU A 122 0.52 7.26 -11.32
CA LEU A 122 -0.09 7.91 -10.16
C LEU A 122 -0.45 9.37 -10.45
N LEU A 123 0.44 10.11 -11.14
CA LEU A 123 0.14 11.49 -11.57
C LEU A 123 -1.07 11.54 -12.52
N GLN A 124 -1.19 10.59 -13.45
CA GLN A 124 -2.33 10.53 -14.35
C GLN A 124 -3.65 10.32 -13.61
N GLU A 125 -3.69 9.42 -12.60
CA GLU A 125 -4.88 9.27 -11.75
C GLU A 125 -5.16 10.54 -10.93
N MET A 126 -4.13 11.21 -10.39
CA MET A 126 -4.29 12.46 -9.65
C MET A 126 -4.90 13.58 -10.49
N MET A 127 -4.60 13.66 -11.80
CA MET A 127 -5.16 14.67 -12.70
C MET A 127 -6.67 14.55 -12.90
N ILE A 128 -7.23 13.35 -12.74
CA ILE A 128 -8.66 13.06 -12.87
C ILE A 128 -9.37 12.85 -11.54
N PHE A 129 -8.65 13.00 -10.42
CA PHE A 129 -9.19 12.81 -9.08
C PHE A 129 -9.86 14.10 -8.60
N ILE A 130 -11.17 14.07 -8.52
CA ILE A 130 -12.01 15.24 -8.26
C ILE A 130 -12.89 15.06 -7.02
N ARG A 131 -13.50 16.13 -6.55
CA ARG A 131 -14.61 16.04 -5.60
C ARG A 131 -15.93 15.96 -6.36
N ASN A 132 -16.70 14.92 -6.10
CA ASN A 132 -18.03 14.76 -6.67
C ASN A 132 -19.03 15.79 -6.07
N LYS A 133 -20.27 15.79 -6.56
CA LYS A 133 -21.35 16.69 -6.09
C LYS A 133 -21.65 16.59 -4.59
N ARG A 134 -21.26 15.48 -3.94
CA ARG A 134 -21.41 15.26 -2.49
C ARG A 134 -20.13 15.62 -1.72
N GLY A 135 -19.13 16.22 -2.38
CA GLY A 135 -17.83 16.57 -1.80
C GLY A 135 -16.89 15.38 -1.57
N ARG A 136 -17.23 14.16 -2.00
CA ARG A 136 -16.43 12.96 -1.84
C ARG A 136 -15.32 12.95 -2.91
N PRO A 137 -14.03 12.73 -2.53
CA PRO A 137 -12.95 12.56 -3.49
C PRO A 137 -13.07 11.20 -4.19
N GLU A 138 -13.04 11.21 -5.52
CA GLU A 138 -13.10 10.01 -6.37
C GLU A 138 -12.57 10.32 -7.77
N ALA A 139 -12.28 9.30 -8.59
CA ALA A 139 -11.99 9.49 -10.00
C ALA A 139 -13.18 10.14 -10.72
N ALA A 140 -12.92 11.05 -11.65
CA ALA A 140 -13.94 11.60 -12.52
C ALA A 140 -14.68 10.50 -13.29
N LEU A 141 -15.97 10.69 -13.56
CA LEU A 141 -16.75 9.71 -14.32
C LEU A 141 -16.10 9.45 -15.71
N GLY A 142 -15.90 8.19 -16.04
CA GLY A 142 -15.30 7.74 -17.29
C GLY A 142 -14.94 6.26 -17.22
N ARG A 143 -15.01 5.56 -18.35
CA ARG A 143 -14.81 4.10 -18.41
C ARG A 143 -13.39 3.69 -17.98
N ASP A 144 -12.40 4.53 -18.27
CA ASP A 144 -10.99 4.24 -18.03
C ASP A 144 -10.41 5.08 -16.87
N ASN A 145 -11.28 5.71 -16.07
CA ASN A 145 -10.89 6.55 -14.95
C ASN A 145 -10.87 5.72 -13.66
N HIS A 146 -9.69 5.60 -13.06
CA HIS A 146 -9.43 4.82 -11.85
C HIS A 146 -8.79 5.68 -10.78
N ASP A 147 -8.96 5.29 -9.51
CA ASP A 147 -8.26 5.89 -8.36
C ASP A 147 -7.48 4.83 -7.53
N ASP A 148 -7.27 3.65 -8.11
CA ASP A 148 -6.67 2.51 -7.44
C ASP A 148 -5.25 2.79 -6.93
N LEU A 149 -4.41 3.46 -7.74
CA LEU A 149 -3.06 3.85 -7.34
C LEU A 149 -3.09 4.93 -6.25
N ILE A 150 -4.01 5.90 -6.35
CA ILE A 150 -4.14 6.94 -5.32
C ILE A 150 -4.50 6.32 -3.98
N ILE A 151 -5.46 5.39 -3.96
CA ILE A 151 -5.89 4.72 -2.73
C ILE A 151 -4.76 3.86 -2.16
N ALA A 152 -4.09 3.06 -2.97
CA ALA A 152 -2.96 2.23 -2.52
C ALA A 152 -1.81 3.09 -1.97
N TRP A 153 -1.46 4.19 -2.64
CA TRP A 153 -0.43 5.11 -2.17
C TRP A 153 -0.82 5.83 -0.86
N ALA A 154 -2.08 6.27 -0.75
CA ALA A 154 -2.59 6.91 0.47
C ALA A 154 -2.59 5.96 1.67
N ILE A 155 -2.94 4.67 1.47
CA ILE A 155 -2.83 3.63 2.51
C ILE A 155 -1.37 3.45 2.92
N ALA A 156 -0.45 3.34 1.96
CA ALA A 156 0.98 3.17 2.25
C ALA A 156 1.55 4.35 3.08
N ILE A 157 1.17 5.59 2.76
CA ILE A 157 1.53 6.78 3.56
C ILE A 157 0.92 6.70 4.96
N ALA A 158 -0.34 6.30 5.08
CA ALA A 158 -1.05 6.25 6.36
C ALA A 158 -0.45 5.23 7.35
N ILE A 159 0.02 4.08 6.86
CA ILE A 159 0.58 3.03 7.72
C ILE A 159 2.08 3.19 7.98
N LEU A 160 2.77 4.07 7.27
CA LEU A 160 4.23 4.19 7.34
C LEU A 160 4.73 4.47 8.77
N GLY A 161 4.01 5.26 9.55
CA GLY A 161 4.33 5.51 10.95
C GLY A 161 4.30 4.27 11.87
N ASN A 162 3.69 3.18 11.40
CA ASN A 162 3.65 1.88 12.10
C ASN A 162 4.78 0.94 11.66
N ALA A 163 5.50 1.28 10.59
CA ALA A 163 6.66 0.52 10.16
C ALA A 163 7.77 0.65 11.20
N LYS A 164 8.23 -0.48 11.73
CA LYS A 164 9.40 -0.47 12.62
C LYS A 164 10.61 -0.02 11.81
N GLU A 165 11.34 0.97 12.30
CA GLU A 165 12.68 1.25 11.80
C GLU A 165 13.52 -0.01 12.00
N LYS A 166 13.73 -0.75 10.93
CA LYS A 166 14.75 -1.79 10.91
C LYS A 166 16.03 -1.08 10.52
N GLU A 167 17.04 -1.15 11.40
CA GLU A 167 18.39 -0.79 10.99
C GLU A 167 18.67 -1.47 9.65
N LEU A 168 18.94 -0.67 8.63
CA LEU A 168 19.47 -1.17 7.39
C LEU A 168 20.80 -1.83 7.76
N LEU A 169 20.81 -3.15 7.88
CA LEU A 169 22.03 -3.94 7.77
C LEU A 169 22.51 -3.81 6.32
N VAL A 170 22.94 -2.60 5.99
CA VAL A 170 23.83 -2.42 4.83
C VAL A 170 25.08 -3.18 5.26
N PRO A 171 25.44 -4.31 4.62
CA PRO A 171 26.75 -4.88 4.86
C PRO A 171 27.71 -3.73 4.59
N LYS A 172 28.51 -3.34 5.58
CA LYS A 172 29.65 -2.45 5.37
C LYS A 172 30.61 -3.22 4.47
N MET A 173 30.28 -3.32 3.20
CA MET A 173 31.21 -3.82 2.20
C MET A 173 32.29 -2.76 2.08
N ASN A 174 33.43 -3.08 2.70
CA ASN A 174 34.63 -2.28 2.58
C ASN A 174 34.95 -2.17 1.08
N PHE A 175 35.14 -0.97 0.57
CA PHE A 175 35.43 -0.69 -0.84
C PHE A 175 36.54 -1.62 -1.40
N MET A 176 37.47 -2.07 -0.53
CA MET A 176 38.50 -3.05 -0.86
C MET A 176 37.97 -4.48 -1.16
N GLN A 177 36.84 -4.88 -0.60
CA GLN A 177 36.23 -6.19 -0.90
C GLN A 177 35.55 -6.22 -2.27
N LEU A 178 35.06 -5.06 -2.76
CA LEU A 178 34.49 -4.91 -4.11
C LEU A 178 35.57 -5.04 -5.21
N LEU A 179 36.82 -4.66 -4.93
CA LEU A 179 37.94 -4.75 -5.88
C LEU A 179 38.50 -6.17 -6.03
N TYR A 180 38.31 -7.04 -5.04
CA TYR A 180 38.86 -8.41 -5.04
C TYR A 180 37.81 -9.50 -5.32
N SER A 181 36.54 -9.19 -5.52
CA SER A 181 35.51 -10.18 -5.86
C SER A 181 35.39 -10.48 -7.37
N LYS A 182 36.28 -9.94 -8.20
CA LYS A 182 36.37 -10.20 -9.64
C LYS A 182 37.73 -10.87 -9.99
N ARG A 183 37.96 -12.03 -9.39
CA ARG A 183 38.97 -13.01 -9.91
C ARG A 183 38.39 -14.40 -9.85
#